data_9c81543f68d53ae79ada5cde710667d2
#
_entry.id   9c81543f68d53ae79ada5cde710667d2
#
_cell.length_a   1.000
_cell.length_b   1.000
_cell.length_c   1.000
_cell.angle_alpha   90.00
_cell.angle_beta   90.00
_cell.angle_gamma   90.00
#
_symmetry.space_group_name_H-M   'P 1'
#
loop_
_entity.id
_entity.type
_entity.pdbx_description
1 polymer ?
#
loop_
_entity_poly.entity_id
_entity_poly.type
_entity_poly.pdbx_seq_one_letter_code
_entity_poly.pdbx_strand_id
1 'polypeptide(L)'
;MGYRDVLNTIHESHAFIPLRPAYILQLHRDLLKRTGLSYGGRFKNVQNYINETRPDGSQVTRFTPVAPHETPAAIEAICSSYARALALEVIDPLILIPAFICDFLCIHPFNDGNGRMSRLLTLLLLYQNGFEVGKYISVEKEIEKTKDVYYDVLE
;
A
#
# COMPACT_ATOMS: atom_id res chain seq x y z
N MET A 1 1.54 15.83 8.41
CA MET A 1 2.34 15.38 9.55
C MET A 1 2.25 13.86 9.74
N GLY A 2 1.09 13.19 9.73
CA GLY A 2 1.01 11.74 9.92
C GLY A 2 1.85 10.89 8.95
N TYR A 3 1.87 11.26 7.65
CA TYR A 3 2.69 10.55 6.66
C TYR A 3 4.19 10.60 7.01
N ARG A 4 4.69 11.77 7.38
CA ARG A 4 6.09 11.98 7.76
C ARG A 4 6.47 11.21 9.03
N ASP A 5 5.55 11.14 9.98
CA ASP A 5 5.79 10.42 11.24
C ASP A 5 5.93 8.91 10.97
N VAL A 6 5.04 8.34 10.12
CA VAL A 6 5.13 6.93 9.70
C VAL A 6 6.38 6.66 8.86
N LEU A 7 6.72 7.58 7.95
CA LEU A 7 7.94 7.49 7.15
C LEU A 7 9.19 7.39 8.05
N ASN A 8 9.29 8.26 9.06
CA ASN A 8 10.39 8.23 10.02
C ASN A 8 10.41 6.91 10.82
N THR A 9 9.25 6.42 11.26
CA THR A 9 9.14 5.11 11.93
C THR A 9 9.69 3.98 11.06
N ILE A 10 9.38 3.98 9.76
CA ILE A 10 9.90 2.99 8.81
C ILE A 10 11.41 3.13 8.67
N HIS A 11 11.93 4.36 8.50
CA HIS A 11 13.38 4.61 8.40
C HIS A 11 14.16 4.09 9.60
N GLU A 12 13.63 4.28 10.81
CA GLU A 12 14.32 3.94 12.05
C GLU A 12 14.11 2.49 12.51
N SER A 13 12.95 1.89 12.15
CA SER A 13 12.49 0.65 12.80
C SER A 13 11.99 -0.42 11.83
N HIS A 14 12.25 -0.33 10.51
CA HIS A 14 11.74 -1.27 9.50
C HIS A 14 12.01 -2.74 9.85
N ALA A 15 13.15 -3.06 10.46
CA ALA A 15 13.50 -4.43 10.85
C ALA A 15 12.55 -5.04 11.89
N PHE A 16 11.83 -4.21 12.64
CA PHE A 16 10.93 -4.63 13.72
C PHE A 16 9.44 -4.52 13.34
N ILE A 17 9.13 -4.17 12.09
CA ILE A 17 7.76 -4.02 11.60
C ILE A 17 7.42 -5.21 10.69
N PRO A 18 6.90 -6.33 11.21
CA PRO A 18 6.59 -7.47 10.35
C PRO A 18 5.43 -7.15 9.38
N LEU A 19 5.49 -7.69 8.17
CA LEU A 19 4.41 -7.57 7.20
C LEU A 19 3.23 -8.47 7.61
N ARG A 20 2.34 -7.92 8.42
CA ARG A 20 1.11 -8.58 8.91
C ARG A 20 -0.04 -7.59 8.96
N PRO A 21 -1.30 -8.04 8.84
CA PRO A 21 -2.47 -7.15 8.86
C PRO A 21 -2.49 -6.19 10.05
N ALA A 22 -2.15 -6.66 11.25
CA ALA A 22 -2.14 -5.83 12.45
C ALA A 22 -1.19 -4.63 12.35
N TYR A 23 0.00 -4.81 11.75
CA TYR A 23 0.97 -3.73 11.54
C TYR A 23 0.57 -2.81 10.40
N ILE A 24 -0.04 -3.33 9.34
CA ILE A 24 -0.61 -2.51 8.26
C ILE A 24 -1.71 -1.59 8.84
N LEU A 25 -2.59 -2.12 9.70
CA LEU A 25 -3.61 -1.32 10.40
C LEU A 25 -2.99 -0.30 11.36
N GLN A 26 -1.90 -0.65 12.04
CA GLN A 26 -1.17 0.28 12.93
C GLN A 26 -0.57 1.44 12.13
N LEU A 27 0.15 1.16 11.05
CA LEU A 27 0.73 2.19 10.17
C LEU A 27 -0.37 3.11 9.59
N HIS A 28 -1.51 2.55 9.19
CA HIS A 28 -2.65 3.32 8.70
C HIS A 28 -3.27 4.19 9.80
N ARG A 29 -3.36 3.71 11.04
CA ARG A 29 -3.80 4.51 12.19
C ARG A 29 -2.88 5.71 12.40
N ASP A 30 -1.58 5.48 12.39
CA ASP A 30 -0.58 6.52 12.61
C ASP A 30 -0.54 7.52 11.45
N LEU A 31 -0.75 7.05 10.21
CA LEU A 31 -0.90 7.89 9.02
C LEU A 31 -2.06 8.89 9.17
N LEU A 32 -3.20 8.45 9.70
CA LEU A 32 -4.42 9.28 9.83
C LEU A 32 -4.57 9.97 11.19
N LYS A 33 -3.68 9.73 12.15
CA LYS A 33 -3.80 10.20 13.53
C LYS A 33 -4.06 11.70 13.68
N ARG A 34 -3.63 12.52 12.71
CA ARG A 34 -3.76 13.98 12.77
C ARG A 34 -4.77 14.55 11.77
N THR A 35 -5.55 13.70 11.12
CA THR A 35 -6.54 14.14 10.11
C THR A 35 -7.93 14.37 10.71
N GLY A 36 -8.16 13.99 11.97
CA GLY A 36 -9.49 13.99 12.59
C GLY A 36 -10.41 12.85 12.13
N LEU A 37 -9.93 11.96 11.28
CA LEU A 37 -10.70 10.85 10.73
C LEU A 37 -10.73 9.69 11.72
N SER A 38 -11.93 9.21 12.07
CA SER A 38 -12.16 8.18 13.10
C SER A 38 -11.88 6.73 12.63
N TYR A 39 -11.66 6.52 11.33
CA TYR A 39 -11.48 5.19 10.73
C TYR A 39 -10.01 4.77 10.55
N GLY A 40 -9.07 5.55 11.07
CA GLY A 40 -7.65 5.17 11.09
C GLY A 40 -7.42 3.82 11.75
N GLY A 41 -6.69 2.93 11.08
CA GLY A 41 -6.42 1.58 11.58
C GLY A 41 -7.58 0.61 11.49
N ARG A 42 -8.54 0.87 10.61
CA ARG A 42 -9.68 -0.04 10.33
C ARG A 42 -9.78 -0.29 8.83
N PHE A 43 -10.13 -1.51 8.47
CA PHE A 43 -10.49 -1.82 7.09
C PHE A 43 -11.76 -1.07 6.70
N LYS A 44 -11.97 -0.91 5.40
CA LYS A 44 -13.16 -0.29 4.84
C LYS A 44 -14.42 -1.04 5.26
N ASN A 45 -15.48 -0.28 5.49
CA ASN A 45 -16.81 -0.80 5.82
C ASN A 45 -17.85 -0.47 4.74
N VAL A 46 -17.43 0.28 3.71
CA VAL A 46 -18.24 0.65 2.55
C VAL A 46 -17.47 0.26 1.30
N GLN A 47 -18.20 -0.20 0.26
CA GLN A 47 -17.60 -0.49 -1.04
C GLN A 47 -17.02 0.77 -1.63
N ASN A 48 -15.74 0.73 -1.97
CA ASN A 48 -15.08 1.78 -2.74
C ASN A 48 -15.00 1.39 -4.22
N TYR A 49 -14.91 2.42 -5.08
CA TYR A 49 -14.81 2.27 -6.53
C TYR A 49 -13.66 3.13 -7.02
N ILE A 50 -12.89 2.60 -7.96
CA ILE A 50 -11.86 3.37 -8.65
C ILE A 50 -12.52 3.94 -9.91
N ASN A 51 -12.74 5.24 -9.90
CA ASN A 51 -13.40 5.95 -10.97
C ASN A 51 -12.40 6.75 -11.81
N GLU A 52 -12.65 6.78 -13.12
CA GLU A 52 -11.96 7.65 -14.06
C GLU A 52 -12.90 8.80 -14.47
N THR A 53 -12.38 10.00 -14.53
CA THR A 53 -13.10 11.13 -15.11
C THR A 53 -12.69 11.29 -16.56
N ARG A 54 -13.61 11.06 -17.49
CA ARG A 54 -13.38 11.24 -18.92
C ARG A 54 -13.25 12.72 -19.30
N PRO A 55 -12.69 13.04 -20.49
CA PRO A 55 -12.56 14.42 -20.95
C PRO A 55 -13.90 15.17 -21.05
N ASP A 56 -15.02 14.47 -21.20
CA ASP A 56 -16.38 15.03 -21.21
C ASP A 56 -16.95 15.30 -19.82
N GLY A 57 -16.19 15.04 -18.75
CA GLY A 57 -16.58 15.20 -17.34
C GLY A 57 -17.40 14.03 -16.78
N SER A 58 -17.71 13.01 -17.57
CA SER A 58 -18.41 11.81 -17.08
C SER A 58 -17.46 10.96 -16.21
N GLN A 59 -18.03 10.33 -15.17
CA GLN A 59 -17.30 9.37 -14.33
C GLN A 59 -17.68 7.94 -14.75
N VAL A 60 -16.65 7.11 -14.93
CA VAL A 60 -16.82 5.68 -15.22
C VAL A 60 -16.06 4.89 -14.16
N THR A 61 -16.69 3.87 -13.59
CA THR A 61 -16.01 2.94 -12.70
C THR A 61 -15.04 2.09 -13.52
N ARG A 62 -13.76 2.27 -13.28
CA ARG A 62 -12.70 1.55 -13.98
C ARG A 62 -12.44 0.20 -13.33
N PHE A 63 -12.48 0.17 -11.99
CA PHE A 63 -12.23 -1.04 -11.23
C PHE A 63 -13.07 -1.06 -9.95
N THR A 64 -13.56 -2.26 -9.58
CA THR A 64 -14.26 -2.49 -8.31
C THR A 64 -13.38 -3.36 -7.41
N PRO A 65 -12.79 -2.78 -6.34
CA PRO A 65 -11.98 -3.52 -5.38
C PRO A 65 -12.74 -4.61 -4.64
N VAL A 66 -11.99 -5.48 -3.96
CA VAL A 66 -12.52 -6.54 -3.08
C VAL A 66 -13.59 -5.99 -2.13
N ALA A 67 -14.65 -6.76 -1.89
CA ALA A 67 -15.75 -6.36 -1.01
C ALA A 67 -15.29 -6.13 0.43
N PRO A 68 -15.94 -5.23 1.21
CA PRO A 68 -15.53 -4.92 2.58
C PRO A 68 -15.44 -6.14 3.50
N HIS A 69 -16.39 -7.07 3.41
CA HIS A 69 -16.41 -8.27 4.25
C HIS A 69 -15.32 -9.29 3.91
N GLU A 70 -14.78 -9.27 2.70
CA GLU A 70 -13.68 -10.13 2.24
C GLU A 70 -12.30 -9.50 2.47
N THR A 71 -12.25 -8.19 2.68
CA THR A 71 -11.00 -7.42 2.79
C THR A 71 -10.04 -7.96 3.86
N PRO A 72 -10.47 -8.33 5.10
CA PRO A 72 -9.54 -8.86 6.11
C PRO A 72 -8.87 -10.16 5.66
N ALA A 73 -9.63 -11.09 5.09
CA ALA A 73 -9.10 -12.37 4.59
C ALA A 73 -8.17 -12.18 3.39
N ALA A 74 -8.49 -11.25 2.48
CA ALA A 74 -7.66 -10.93 1.34
C ALA A 74 -6.30 -10.34 1.76
N ILE A 75 -6.27 -9.41 2.73
CA ILE A 75 -5.00 -8.86 3.25
C ILE A 75 -4.17 -9.93 3.97
N GLU A 76 -4.79 -10.81 4.76
CA GLU A 76 -4.09 -11.95 5.37
C GLU A 76 -3.48 -12.86 4.31
N ALA A 77 -4.23 -13.16 3.25
CA ALA A 77 -3.78 -14.02 2.16
C ALA A 77 -2.55 -13.45 1.43
N ILE A 78 -2.55 -12.16 1.06
CA ILE A 78 -1.39 -11.57 0.37
C ILE A 78 -0.18 -11.47 1.29
N CYS A 79 -0.34 -11.16 2.58
CA CYS A 79 0.76 -11.15 3.56
C CYS A 79 1.39 -12.54 3.69
N SER A 80 0.56 -13.58 3.81
CA SER A 80 1.02 -14.97 3.93
C SER A 80 1.69 -15.47 2.64
N SER A 81 1.15 -15.11 1.48
CA SER A 81 1.71 -15.47 0.17
C SER A 81 3.08 -14.81 -0.05
N TYR A 82 3.21 -13.52 0.28
CA TYR A 82 4.48 -12.80 0.21
C TYR A 82 5.55 -13.45 1.12
N ALA A 83 5.21 -13.70 2.38
CA ALA A 83 6.13 -14.31 3.34
C ALA A 83 6.59 -15.71 2.88
N ARG A 84 5.69 -16.52 2.33
CA ARG A 84 6.01 -17.84 1.79
C ARG A 84 6.91 -17.76 0.56
N ALA A 85 6.60 -16.86 -0.39
CA ALA A 85 7.40 -16.69 -1.60
C ALA A 85 8.81 -16.18 -1.27
N LEU A 86 8.93 -15.25 -0.32
CA LEU A 86 10.23 -14.76 0.15
C LEU A 86 11.06 -15.87 0.81
N ALA A 87 10.44 -16.75 1.63
CA ALA A 87 11.12 -17.84 2.30
C ALA A 87 11.60 -18.94 1.34
N LEU A 88 11.01 -19.05 0.16
CA LEU A 88 11.44 -20.01 -0.86
C LEU A 88 12.68 -19.54 -1.65
N GLU A 89 13.01 -18.25 -1.58
CA GLU A 89 14.17 -17.63 -2.27
C GLU A 89 14.22 -17.89 -3.80
N VAL A 90 13.06 -18.22 -4.42
CA VAL A 90 12.98 -18.53 -5.85
C VAL A 90 12.75 -17.28 -6.70
N ILE A 91 12.12 -16.26 -6.11
CA ILE A 91 11.74 -15.05 -6.82
C ILE A 91 12.45 -13.85 -6.16
N ASP A 92 13.06 -13.02 -6.99
CA ASP A 92 13.74 -11.80 -6.53
C ASP A 92 12.76 -10.86 -5.78
N PRO A 93 13.14 -10.33 -4.60
CA PRO A 93 12.31 -9.37 -3.87
C PRO A 93 11.87 -8.16 -4.70
N LEU A 94 12.66 -7.71 -5.68
CA LEU A 94 12.29 -6.61 -6.59
C LEU A 94 11.13 -6.96 -7.52
N ILE A 95 10.76 -8.24 -7.64
CA ILE A 95 9.56 -8.71 -8.34
C ILE A 95 8.43 -8.94 -7.35
N LEU A 96 8.73 -9.52 -6.17
CA LEU A 96 7.72 -9.82 -5.14
C LEU A 96 7.11 -8.54 -4.54
N ILE A 97 7.91 -7.51 -4.33
CA ILE A 97 7.44 -6.26 -3.74
C ILE A 97 6.38 -5.58 -4.61
N PRO A 98 6.63 -5.28 -5.91
CA PRO A 98 5.59 -4.67 -6.74
C PRO A 98 4.36 -5.57 -6.93
N ALA A 99 4.51 -6.89 -6.98
CA ALA A 99 3.37 -7.82 -7.03
C ALA A 99 2.50 -7.69 -5.77
N PHE A 100 3.10 -7.69 -4.57
CA PHE A 100 2.38 -7.46 -3.32
C PHE A 100 1.66 -6.10 -3.30
N ILE A 101 2.32 -5.04 -3.78
CA ILE A 101 1.74 -3.69 -3.82
C ILE A 101 0.58 -3.62 -4.81
N CYS A 102 0.68 -4.30 -5.96
CA CYS A 102 -0.42 -4.41 -6.91
C CYS A 102 -1.65 -5.10 -6.27
N ASP A 103 -1.46 -6.25 -5.63
CA ASP A 103 -2.51 -6.96 -4.91
C ASP A 103 -3.13 -6.09 -3.80
N PHE A 104 -2.30 -5.38 -3.04
CA PHE A 104 -2.78 -4.44 -2.02
C PHE A 104 -3.66 -3.33 -2.60
N LEU A 105 -3.27 -2.75 -3.74
CA LEU A 105 -4.05 -1.73 -4.44
C LEU A 105 -5.34 -2.30 -5.05
N CYS A 106 -5.32 -3.53 -5.55
CA CYS A 106 -6.52 -4.23 -6.03
C CYS A 106 -7.51 -4.54 -4.91
N ILE A 107 -7.04 -4.90 -3.72
CA ILE A 107 -7.89 -5.07 -2.54
C ILE A 107 -8.46 -3.73 -2.07
N HIS A 108 -7.65 -2.67 -2.13
CA HIS A 108 -8.00 -1.30 -1.71
C HIS A 108 -8.60 -1.26 -0.31
N PRO A 109 -7.84 -1.68 0.73
CA PRO A 109 -8.41 -2.11 2.01
C PRO A 109 -8.98 -1.00 2.88
N PHE A 110 -8.72 0.27 2.58
CA PHE A 110 -9.09 1.41 3.42
C PHE A 110 -10.11 2.31 2.74
N ASN A 111 -10.89 3.06 3.53
CA ASN A 111 -11.79 4.10 3.02
C ASN A 111 -11.00 5.29 2.43
N ASP A 112 -9.80 5.57 2.96
CA ASP A 112 -8.85 6.58 2.47
C ASP A 112 -7.42 6.16 2.81
N GLY A 113 -6.44 6.72 2.08
CA GLY A 113 -5.03 6.53 2.37
C GLY A 113 -4.38 5.31 1.69
N ASN A 114 -5.09 4.57 0.82
CA ASN A 114 -4.54 3.38 0.15
C ASN A 114 -3.27 3.70 -0.64
N GLY A 115 -3.27 4.76 -1.45
CA GLY A 115 -2.09 5.17 -2.22
C GLY A 115 -0.92 5.65 -1.35
N ARG A 116 -1.19 6.28 -0.19
CA ARG A 116 -0.13 6.64 0.78
C ARG A 116 0.41 5.39 1.47
N MET A 117 -0.46 4.48 1.85
CA MET A 117 -0.07 3.20 2.45
C MET A 117 0.73 2.34 1.48
N SER A 118 0.35 2.26 0.21
CA SER A 118 1.10 1.49 -0.78
C SER A 118 2.55 1.98 -0.91
N ARG A 119 2.79 3.29 -0.93
CA ARG A 119 4.14 3.87 -0.96
C ARG A 119 4.94 3.59 0.31
N LEU A 120 4.31 3.71 1.49
CA LEU A 120 4.94 3.38 2.78
C LEU A 120 5.29 1.89 2.87
N LEU A 121 4.41 1.00 2.41
CA LEU A 121 4.66 -0.44 2.37
C LEU A 121 5.76 -0.80 1.35
N THR A 122 5.80 -0.14 0.20
CA THR A 122 6.90 -0.31 -0.77
C THR A 122 8.24 0.00 -0.10
N LEU A 123 8.34 1.13 0.58
CA LEU A 123 9.58 1.52 1.27
C LEU A 123 9.95 0.55 2.39
N LEU A 124 8.97 0.14 3.22
CA LEU A 124 9.16 -0.84 4.27
C LEU A 124 9.75 -2.14 3.72
N LEU A 125 9.15 -2.68 2.67
CA LEU A 125 9.55 -3.95 2.06
C LEU A 125 10.92 -3.85 1.38
N LEU A 126 11.22 -2.72 0.72
CA LEU A 126 12.55 -2.47 0.16
C LEU A 126 13.62 -2.50 1.27
N TYR A 127 13.42 -1.81 2.38
CA TYR A 127 14.37 -1.81 3.50
C TYR A 127 14.54 -3.18 4.13
N GLN A 128 13.46 -3.93 4.33
CA GLN A 128 13.52 -5.28 4.89
C GLN A 128 14.29 -6.28 4.01
N ASN A 129 14.36 -6.00 2.71
CA ASN A 129 15.13 -6.81 1.75
C ASN A 129 16.51 -6.19 1.41
N GLY A 130 16.99 -5.23 2.21
CA GLY A 130 18.35 -4.67 2.07
C GLY A 130 18.49 -3.56 1.02
N PHE A 131 17.39 -3.08 0.43
CA PHE A 131 17.42 -2.00 -0.55
C PHE A 131 17.24 -0.64 0.13
N GLU A 132 18.33 0.03 0.48
CA GLU A 132 18.31 1.33 1.17
C GLU A 132 18.06 2.55 0.27
N VAL A 133 17.50 2.34 -0.91
CA VAL A 133 17.26 3.40 -1.91
C VAL A 133 16.42 4.56 -1.38
N GLY A 134 15.47 4.31 -0.50
CA GLY A 134 14.59 5.34 0.07
C GLY A 134 15.28 6.37 0.96
N LYS A 135 16.55 6.15 1.36
CA LYS A 135 17.38 7.15 2.05
C LYS A 135 17.89 8.25 1.09
N TYR A 136 17.98 7.94 -0.19
CA TYR A 136 18.63 8.78 -1.20
C TYR A 136 17.68 9.21 -2.32
N ILE A 137 16.62 8.46 -2.57
CA ILE A 137 15.64 8.69 -3.64
C ILE A 137 14.26 8.73 -3.02
N SER A 138 13.48 9.79 -3.31
CA SER A 138 12.06 9.81 -2.94
C SER A 138 11.27 8.94 -3.92
N VAL A 139 10.78 7.80 -3.42
CA VAL A 139 9.89 6.90 -4.19
C VAL A 139 8.65 7.65 -4.66
N GLU A 140 8.10 8.56 -3.83
CA GLU A 140 6.95 9.39 -4.16
C GLU A 140 7.22 10.28 -5.39
N LYS A 141 8.40 10.91 -5.42
CA LYS A 141 8.79 11.79 -6.52
C LYS A 141 9.00 11.03 -7.82
N GLU A 142 9.52 9.81 -7.75
CA GLU A 142 9.66 8.97 -8.94
C GLU A 142 8.30 8.46 -9.45
N ILE A 143 7.40 8.05 -8.57
CA ILE A 143 6.01 7.69 -8.94
C ILE A 143 5.28 8.90 -9.54
N GLU A 144 5.47 10.10 -9.00
CA GLU A 144 4.85 11.32 -9.53
C GLU A 144 5.34 11.66 -10.94
N LYS A 145 6.63 11.49 -11.21
CA LYS A 145 7.21 11.71 -12.55
C LYS A 145 6.68 10.71 -13.58
N THR A 146 6.37 9.49 -13.17
CA THR A 146 5.92 8.40 -14.03
C THR A 146 4.45 8.07 -13.82
N LYS A 147 3.67 9.04 -13.33
CA LYS A 147 2.29 8.83 -12.85
C LYS A 147 1.40 8.18 -13.90
N ASP A 148 1.45 8.63 -15.13
CA ASP A 148 0.61 8.10 -16.20
C ASP A 148 0.96 6.63 -16.48
N VAL A 149 2.25 6.31 -16.61
CA VAL A 149 2.73 4.93 -16.81
C VAL A 149 2.44 4.05 -15.59
N TYR A 150 2.57 4.60 -14.38
CA TYR A 150 2.30 3.86 -13.14
C TYR A 150 0.83 3.41 -13.05
N TYR A 151 -0.11 4.26 -13.43
CA TYR A 151 -1.53 3.90 -13.43
C TYR A 151 -1.90 2.97 -14.59
N ASP A 152 -1.28 3.14 -15.76
CA ASP A 152 -1.50 2.26 -16.92
C ASP A 152 -1.06 0.81 -16.67
N VAL A 153 0.01 0.62 -15.87
CA VAL A 153 0.51 -0.73 -15.51
C VAL A 153 -0.36 -1.42 -14.45
N LEU A 154 -1.12 -0.65 -13.67
CA LEU A 154 -2.04 -1.20 -12.65
C LEU A 154 -3.40 -1.64 -13.23
N GLU A 155 -3.60 -1.49 -14.53
CA GLU A 155 -4.77 -1.93 -15.31
C GLU A 155 -4.55 -3.31 -15.89
#